data_814a1d4ecf84194d001eadd3f2f10def
#
_entry.id   814a1d4ecf84194d001eadd3f2f10def
#
_cell.length_a   1.000
_cell.length_b   1.000
_cell.length_c   1.000
_cell.angle_alpha   90.00
_cell.angle_beta   90.00
_cell.angle_gamma   90.00
#
_symmetry.space_group_name_H-M   'P 1'
#
loop_
_entity.id
_entity.type
_entity.pdbx_description
1 polymer ?
#
loop_
_entity_poly.entity_id
_entity_poly.type
_entity_poly.pdbx_seq_one_letter_code
_entity_poly.pdbx_strand_id
1 'polypeptide(L)'
;KTSVFGPKLTNAIAEIMNKQKFPWQRKLMPGGTCESTAFCNYGYLSTCLCLALGNYHNMRDVDGVLQKNKPAKVAPEIISVNDYHGLIRMLTVVCRDLDKPRPATLRRGLETRLKAYRNILN
;
A
#
# COMPACT_ATOMS: atom_id res chain seq x y z
N LYS A 1 12.22 -12.92 -4.03
CA LYS A 1 12.12 -12.30 -2.69
C LYS A 1 11.06 -11.22 -2.72
N THR A 2 10.13 -11.21 -1.80
CA THR A 2 9.17 -10.12 -1.60
C THR A 2 9.79 -9.05 -0.72
N SER A 3 9.64 -7.78 -1.09
CA SER A 3 10.04 -6.67 -0.25
C SER A 3 9.04 -6.49 0.91
N VAL A 4 9.54 -6.42 2.14
CA VAL A 4 8.72 -6.17 3.33
C VAL A 4 9.02 -4.77 3.83
N PHE A 5 8.01 -3.93 3.85
CA PHE A 5 8.09 -2.57 4.37
C PHE A 5 7.59 -2.49 5.82
N GLY A 6 7.86 -1.38 6.50
CA GLY A 6 7.46 -1.17 7.88
C GLY A 6 5.95 -1.33 8.10
N PRO A 7 5.47 -2.41 8.75
CA PRO A 7 4.04 -2.68 8.88
C PRO A 7 3.30 -1.61 9.70
N LYS A 8 3.98 -1.00 10.67
CA LYS A 8 3.42 0.10 11.48
C LYS A 8 3.03 1.30 10.61
N LEU A 9 3.94 1.76 9.75
CA LEU A 9 3.71 2.90 8.88
C LEU A 9 2.65 2.58 7.82
N THR A 10 2.75 1.41 7.20
CA THR A 10 1.77 0.96 6.19
C THR A 10 0.36 0.87 6.77
N ASN A 11 0.21 0.32 7.99
CA ASN A 11 -1.09 0.24 8.67
C ASN A 11 -1.61 1.62 9.06
N ALA A 12 -0.72 2.51 9.51
CA ALA A 12 -1.06 3.87 9.87
C ALA A 12 -1.65 4.64 8.67
N ILE A 13 -1.01 4.53 7.50
CA ILE A 13 -1.51 5.13 6.26
C ILE A 13 -2.86 4.53 5.87
N ALA A 14 -3.00 3.20 5.93
CA ALA A 14 -4.25 2.52 5.65
C ALA A 14 -5.41 3.01 6.52
N GLU A 15 -5.19 3.19 7.81
CA GLU A 15 -6.20 3.72 8.74
C GLU A 15 -6.60 5.16 8.37
N ILE A 16 -5.63 6.01 8.01
CA ILE A 16 -5.91 7.38 7.56
C ILE A 16 -6.80 7.34 6.31
N MET A 17 -6.44 6.53 5.32
CA MET A 17 -7.17 6.43 4.05
C MET A 17 -8.59 5.91 4.25
N ASN A 18 -8.78 4.90 5.10
CA ASN A 18 -10.11 4.37 5.43
C ASN A 18 -11.00 5.42 6.09
N LYS A 19 -10.46 6.22 7.02
CA LYS A 19 -11.21 7.33 7.65
C LYS A 19 -11.63 8.39 6.65
N GLN A 20 -10.82 8.66 5.65
CA GLN A 20 -11.09 9.62 4.60
C GLN A 20 -12.04 9.10 3.51
N LYS A 21 -12.44 7.81 3.58
CA LYS A 21 -13.23 7.13 2.54
C LYS A 21 -12.60 7.30 1.16
N PHE A 22 -11.29 7.24 1.10
CA PHE A 22 -10.52 7.47 -0.10
C PHE A 22 -10.35 6.15 -0.87
N PRO A 23 -10.51 6.12 -2.21
CA PRO A 23 -10.24 4.92 -2.99
C PRO A 23 -8.75 4.62 -2.99
N TRP A 24 -8.36 3.50 -2.40
CA TRP A 24 -6.99 3.02 -2.34
C TRP A 24 -7.00 1.50 -2.24
N GLN A 25 -5.87 0.88 -2.52
CA GLN A 25 -5.70 -0.56 -2.37
C GLN A 25 -4.32 -0.90 -1.83
N ARG A 26 -4.22 -2.06 -1.19
CA ARG A 26 -2.94 -2.68 -0.88
C ARG A 26 -2.55 -3.60 -2.01
N LYS A 27 -1.29 -3.54 -2.39
CA LYS A 27 -0.71 -4.49 -3.33
C LYS A 27 0.57 -5.07 -2.73
N LEU A 28 0.67 -6.38 -2.72
CA LEU A 28 1.92 -7.05 -2.44
C LEU A 28 2.84 -6.85 -3.65
N MET A 29 4.07 -6.42 -3.40
CA MET A 29 5.09 -6.34 -4.44
C MET A 29 5.75 -7.72 -4.58
N PRO A 30 5.43 -8.49 -5.63
CA PRO A 30 5.84 -9.90 -5.74
C PRO A 30 7.32 -10.08 -6.07
N GLY A 31 8.00 -9.02 -6.42
CA GLY A 31 9.43 -9.04 -6.77
C GLY A 31 10.00 -7.64 -6.89
N GLY A 32 11.30 -7.58 -7.15
CA GLY A 32 12.02 -6.32 -7.29
C GLY A 32 12.35 -5.66 -5.94
N THR A 33 13.00 -4.53 -6.06
CA THR A 33 13.39 -3.65 -4.95
C THR A 33 13.11 -2.21 -5.36
N CYS A 34 12.91 -1.35 -4.39
CA CYS A 34 12.78 0.09 -4.59
C CYS A 34 13.54 0.83 -3.48
N GLU A 35 13.56 2.13 -3.54
CA GLU A 35 14.24 2.99 -2.58
C GLU A 35 13.81 2.70 -1.14
N SER A 36 12.53 2.43 -0.91
CA SER A 36 12.02 2.06 0.43
C SER A 36 12.66 0.79 0.97
N THR A 37 13.09 -0.13 0.11
CA THR A 37 13.82 -1.34 0.54
C THR A 37 15.18 -0.96 1.15
N ALA A 38 15.90 -0.03 0.51
CA ALA A 38 17.16 0.50 1.04
C ALA A 38 16.95 1.19 2.39
N PHE A 39 15.98 2.10 2.48
CA PHE A 39 15.68 2.81 3.72
C PHE A 39 15.31 1.84 4.86
N CYS A 40 14.50 0.82 4.60
CA CYS A 40 14.18 -0.19 5.60
C CYS A 40 15.41 -0.97 6.08
N ASN A 41 16.34 -1.31 5.17
CA ASN A 41 17.58 -2.01 5.51
C ASN A 41 18.52 -1.16 6.38
N TYR A 42 18.49 0.16 6.23
CA TYR A 42 19.22 1.10 7.10
C TYR A 42 18.46 1.43 8.40
N GLY A 43 17.36 0.74 8.70
CA GLY A 43 16.62 0.91 9.94
C GLY A 43 15.62 2.06 9.96
N TYR A 44 15.38 2.73 8.84
CA TYR A 44 14.36 3.76 8.73
C TYR A 44 12.96 3.17 8.65
N LEU A 45 12.00 3.84 9.28
CA LEU A 45 10.58 3.51 9.15
C LEU A 45 10.11 3.97 7.76
N SER A 46 10.03 3.05 6.83
CA SER A 46 9.73 3.34 5.43
C SER A 46 8.62 2.44 4.87
N THR A 47 7.87 2.96 3.92
CA THR A 47 6.90 2.23 3.10
C THR A 47 6.83 2.83 1.71
N CYS A 48 6.16 2.14 0.79
CA CYS A 48 6.02 2.58 -0.58
C CYS A 48 4.57 2.92 -0.92
N LEU A 49 4.39 4.03 -1.63
CA LEU A 49 3.14 4.41 -2.29
C LEU A 49 3.41 4.48 -3.79
N CYS A 50 2.51 3.95 -4.59
CA CYS A 50 2.67 3.97 -6.04
C CYS A 50 1.35 4.22 -6.75
N LEU A 51 1.45 4.66 -8.01
CA LEU A 51 0.35 4.72 -8.95
C LEU A 51 0.26 3.40 -9.74
N ALA A 52 -0.95 3.02 -10.10
CA ALA A 52 -1.14 1.96 -11.08
C ALA A 52 -0.62 2.43 -12.43
N LEU A 53 0.26 1.64 -13.03
CA LEU A 53 0.94 1.95 -14.28
C LEU A 53 0.43 1.04 -15.39
N GLY A 54 -0.08 1.64 -16.45
CA GLY A 54 -0.38 0.93 -17.68
C GLY A 54 0.85 0.87 -18.60
N ASN A 55 0.91 -0.13 -19.46
CA ASN A 55 2.05 -0.39 -20.35
C ASN A 55 3.40 -0.48 -19.62
N TYR A 56 3.40 -1.20 -18.50
CA TYR A 56 4.57 -1.38 -17.64
C TYR A 56 5.83 -1.76 -18.43
N HIS A 57 6.93 -1.06 -18.16
CA HIS A 57 8.19 -1.14 -18.93
C HIS A 57 8.01 -0.83 -20.43
N ASN A 58 7.14 0.11 -20.76
CA ASN A 58 6.81 0.50 -22.13
C ASN A 58 6.31 -0.68 -23.00
N MET A 59 5.76 -1.70 -22.40
CA MET A 59 5.22 -2.87 -23.08
C MET A 59 3.70 -2.81 -23.14
N ARG A 60 3.14 -2.81 -24.34
CA ARG A 60 1.70 -2.91 -24.55
C ARG A 60 1.23 -4.34 -24.29
N ASP A 61 0.09 -4.49 -23.58
CA ASP A 61 -0.55 -5.79 -23.31
C ASP A 61 0.43 -6.81 -22.68
N VAL A 62 1.08 -6.42 -21.58
CA VAL A 62 2.06 -7.24 -20.85
C VAL A 62 1.53 -8.65 -20.58
N ASP A 63 0.27 -8.77 -20.13
CA ASP A 63 -0.35 -10.07 -19.85
C ASP A 63 -0.53 -10.91 -21.13
N GLY A 64 -0.88 -10.28 -22.24
CA GLY A 64 -0.96 -10.96 -23.52
C GLY A 64 0.39 -11.47 -24.02
N VAL A 65 1.45 -10.71 -23.76
CA VAL A 65 2.83 -11.10 -24.11
C VAL A 65 3.30 -12.25 -23.23
N LEU A 66 3.15 -12.13 -21.89
CA LEU A 66 3.69 -13.11 -20.94
C LEU A 66 2.87 -14.41 -20.87
N GLN A 67 1.56 -14.31 -20.99
CA GLN A 67 0.67 -15.47 -20.79
C GLN A 67 0.16 -16.09 -22.09
N LYS A 68 0.07 -15.32 -23.16
CA LYS A 68 -0.54 -15.74 -24.44
C LYS A 68 0.45 -15.72 -25.61
N ASN A 69 1.73 -15.57 -25.36
CA ASN A 69 2.80 -15.52 -26.36
C ASN A 69 2.55 -14.53 -27.51
N LYS A 70 1.85 -13.44 -27.26
CA LYS A 70 1.65 -12.38 -28.25
C LYS A 70 2.98 -11.65 -28.52
N PRO A 71 3.20 -11.11 -29.72
CA PRO A 71 4.39 -10.32 -30.00
C PRO A 71 4.42 -9.06 -29.13
N ALA A 72 5.57 -8.77 -28.52
CA ALA A 72 5.79 -7.57 -27.75
C ALA A 72 5.70 -6.34 -28.66
N LYS A 73 5.02 -5.30 -28.18
CA LYS A 73 4.92 -3.99 -28.85
C LYS A 73 5.24 -2.88 -27.87
N VAL A 74 6.02 -1.91 -28.31
CA VAL A 74 6.36 -0.74 -27.51
C VAL A 74 5.14 0.19 -27.45
N ALA A 75 4.86 0.73 -26.27
CA ALA A 75 3.87 1.79 -26.05
C ALA A 75 4.29 2.62 -24.84
N PRO A 76 3.94 3.93 -24.80
CA PRO A 76 4.28 4.76 -23.66
C PRO A 76 3.60 4.23 -22.40
N GLU A 77 4.29 4.35 -21.27
CA GLU A 77 3.68 4.14 -19.96
C GLU A 77 2.62 5.21 -19.72
N ILE A 78 1.53 4.80 -19.11
CA ILE A 78 0.39 5.68 -18.82
C ILE A 78 -0.06 5.53 -17.38
N ILE A 79 -0.57 6.60 -16.80
CA ILE A 79 -1.25 6.63 -15.51
C ILE A 79 -2.63 7.26 -15.67
N SER A 80 -3.53 6.92 -14.76
CA SER A 80 -4.81 7.61 -14.66
C SER A 80 -4.60 9.01 -14.04
N VAL A 81 -5.18 10.03 -14.65
CA VAL A 81 -5.17 11.40 -14.11
C VAL A 81 -5.88 11.44 -12.74
N ASN A 82 -6.95 10.66 -12.56
CA ASN A 82 -7.65 10.56 -11.29
C ASN A 82 -6.76 9.94 -10.22
N ASP A 83 -5.99 8.91 -10.56
CA ASP A 83 -5.06 8.27 -9.61
C ASP A 83 -3.92 9.22 -9.25
N TYR A 84 -3.43 10.01 -10.21
CA TYR A 84 -2.43 11.06 -9.96
C TYR A 84 -2.93 12.09 -8.94
N HIS A 85 -4.12 12.66 -9.15
CA HIS A 85 -4.73 13.56 -8.16
C HIS A 85 -5.01 12.87 -6.84
N GLY A 86 -5.40 11.60 -6.90
CA GLY A 86 -5.57 10.73 -5.76
C GLY A 86 -4.31 10.60 -4.92
N LEU A 87 -3.16 10.34 -5.54
CA LEU A 87 -1.89 10.23 -4.85
C LEU A 87 -1.49 11.55 -4.17
N ILE A 88 -1.65 12.70 -4.86
CA ILE A 88 -1.38 14.01 -4.26
C ILE A 88 -2.23 14.22 -3.00
N ARG A 89 -3.53 13.94 -3.08
CA ARG A 89 -4.43 14.04 -1.93
C ARG A 89 -4.04 13.09 -0.81
N MET A 90 -3.68 11.84 -1.15
CA MET A 90 -3.21 10.85 -0.18
C MET A 90 -1.97 11.36 0.56
N LEU A 91 -0.96 11.82 -0.15
CA LEU A 91 0.27 12.36 0.43
C LEU A 91 -0.02 13.55 1.35
N THR A 92 -0.84 14.49 0.91
CA THR A 92 -1.23 15.66 1.70
C THR A 92 -1.90 15.26 3.01
N VAL A 93 -2.86 14.35 2.96
CA VAL A 93 -3.61 13.90 4.14
C VAL A 93 -2.73 13.06 5.06
N VAL A 94 -1.89 12.20 4.50
CA VAL A 94 -0.94 11.39 5.29
C VAL A 94 0.05 12.29 6.03
N CYS A 95 0.67 13.25 5.35
CA CYS A 95 1.60 14.19 6.01
C CYS A 95 0.93 14.99 7.12
N ARG A 96 -0.32 15.40 6.93
CA ARG A 96 -1.08 16.15 7.95
C ARG A 96 -1.48 15.31 9.15
N ASP A 97 -1.80 14.03 8.96
CA ASP A 97 -2.48 13.20 9.94
C ASP A 97 -1.61 12.07 10.50
N LEU A 98 -0.38 11.88 9.98
CA LEU A 98 0.48 10.75 10.35
C LEU A 98 0.87 10.79 11.83
N ASP A 99 1.18 11.96 12.37
CA ASP A 99 1.64 12.13 13.76
C ASP A 99 0.49 12.29 14.76
N LYS A 100 -0.76 12.33 14.30
CA LYS A 100 -1.91 12.42 15.21
C LYS A 100 -2.08 11.14 16.01
N PRO A 101 -2.43 11.24 17.31
CA PRO A 101 -2.71 10.07 18.12
C PRO A 101 -3.78 9.19 17.48
N ARG A 102 -3.48 7.90 17.37
CA ARG A 102 -4.42 6.91 16.86
C ARG A 102 -4.83 5.98 17.98
N PRO A 103 -6.13 5.67 18.12
CA PRO A 103 -6.55 4.64 19.05
C PRO A 103 -5.86 3.33 18.65
N ALA A 104 -5.35 2.60 19.64
CA ALA A 104 -4.78 1.27 19.43
C ALA A 104 -5.92 0.30 19.04
N THR A 105 -6.30 0.32 17.76
CA THR A 105 -7.45 -0.46 17.24
C THR A 105 -7.31 -1.95 17.50
N LEU A 106 -6.09 -2.49 17.38
CA LEU A 106 -5.81 -3.90 17.70
C LEU A 106 -6.04 -4.19 19.19
N ARG A 107 -5.46 -3.36 20.07
CA ARG A 107 -5.63 -3.50 21.53
C ARG A 107 -7.08 -3.43 21.93
N ARG A 108 -7.82 -2.42 21.44
CA ARG A 108 -9.26 -2.25 21.71
C ARG A 108 -10.07 -3.45 21.20
N GLY A 109 -9.72 -3.98 20.01
CA GLY A 109 -10.34 -5.19 19.47
C GLY A 109 -10.11 -6.42 20.33
N LEU A 110 -8.88 -6.59 20.83
CA LEU A 110 -8.53 -7.69 21.76
C LEU A 110 -9.22 -7.54 23.10
N GLU A 111 -9.28 -6.35 23.68
CA GLU A 111 -10.00 -6.07 24.93
C GLU A 111 -11.50 -6.34 24.82
N THR A 112 -12.10 -5.97 23.67
CA THR A 112 -13.51 -6.26 23.39
C THR A 112 -13.74 -7.78 23.31
N ARG A 113 -12.90 -8.51 22.62
CA ARG A 113 -12.98 -9.98 22.54
C ARG A 113 -12.76 -10.63 23.90
N LEU A 114 -11.76 -10.17 24.65
CA LEU A 114 -11.51 -10.68 26.01
C LEU A 114 -12.74 -10.51 26.90
N LYS A 115 -13.39 -9.33 26.85
CA LYS A 115 -14.64 -9.10 27.61
C LYS A 115 -15.76 -10.04 27.15
N ALA A 116 -15.93 -10.22 25.84
CA ALA A 116 -16.98 -11.07 25.28
C ALA A 116 -16.83 -12.54 25.64
N TYR A 117 -15.60 -13.03 25.73
CA TYR A 117 -15.30 -14.45 25.98
C TYR A 117 -14.79 -14.74 27.38
N ARG A 118 -14.84 -13.77 28.29
CA ARG A 118 -14.34 -13.94 29.66
C ARG A 118 -14.95 -15.13 30.41
N ASN A 119 -16.23 -15.39 30.18
CA ASN A 119 -16.96 -16.50 30.84
C ASN A 119 -16.56 -17.88 30.30
N ILE A 120 -15.84 -17.95 29.19
CA ILE A 120 -15.34 -19.20 28.59
C ILE A 120 -13.91 -19.49 29.03
N LEU A 121 -13.19 -18.44 29.48
CA LEU A 121 -11.78 -18.52 29.86
C LEU A 121 -11.58 -18.77 31.38
N ASN A 122 -12.63 -18.74 32.17
CA ASN A 122 -12.71 -19.11 33.58
C ASN A 122 -13.42 -20.44 33.71
#